data_b6f578cc6c022d2edf5aef8eb4cb9fac
#
_entry.id   b6f578cc6c022d2edf5aef8eb4cb9fac
#
_cell.length_a   1.000
_cell.length_b   1.000
_cell.length_c   1.000
_cell.angle_alpha   90.00
_cell.angle_beta   90.00
_cell.angle_gamma   90.00
#
_symmetry.space_group_name_H-M   'P 1'
#
loop_
_entity.id
_entity.type
_entity.pdbx_description
1 polymer ?
#
loop_
_entity_poly.entity_id
_entity_poly.type
_entity_poly.pdbx_seq_one_letter_code
_entity_poly.pdbx_strand_id
1 'polypeptide(L)'
;EYMRRSKAPYDVGIKVAVKDRLHGARNPLAHLQKPDITMKEVEDSFMLWDPIRFLESCPSSDGACAMVIACEELADKSPKKPAWIRGVAMRSEPTMYAGREEVSPQAGRDCAADVYQQAGITDPRKDLDVAEVYVPFSWYEPMWLENLGFAPAGEGWKLTMEGATSLIDGGDIPW
;
A
#
# COMPACT_ATOMS: atom_id res chain seq x y z
N GLU A 1 18.01 3.42 1.33
CA GLU A 1 18.39 3.08 -0.05
C GLU A 1 17.40 3.68 -1.06
N TYR A 2 16.06 3.56 -0.87
CA TYR A 2 15.07 4.14 -1.78
C TYR A 2 15.30 5.65 -2.01
N MET A 3 15.38 6.46 -0.95
CA MET A 3 15.67 7.90 -1.05
C MET A 3 16.94 8.20 -1.85
N ARG A 4 17.99 7.40 -1.65
CA ARG A 4 19.27 7.57 -2.36
C ARG A 4 19.12 7.37 -3.86
N ARG A 5 18.36 6.36 -4.29
CA ARG A 5 18.12 6.03 -5.71
C ARG A 5 17.15 7.00 -6.36
N SER A 6 16.01 7.26 -5.73
CA SER A 6 14.90 8.05 -6.28
C SER A 6 15.05 9.56 -6.12
N LYS A 7 15.93 10.02 -5.20
CA LYS A 7 16.05 11.41 -4.77
C LYS A 7 14.76 11.94 -4.11
N ALA A 8 13.92 11.04 -3.59
CA ALA A 8 12.73 11.40 -2.85
C ALA A 8 13.05 12.31 -1.67
N PRO A 9 12.27 13.37 -1.43
CA PRO A 9 12.44 14.24 -0.28
C PRO A 9 12.12 13.51 1.02
N TYR A 10 12.70 14.01 2.11
CA TYR A 10 12.62 13.37 3.43
C TYR A 10 11.19 13.28 4.00
N ASP A 11 10.33 14.24 3.66
CA ASP A 11 8.97 14.35 4.16
C ASP A 11 7.95 13.40 3.52
N VAL A 12 8.36 12.65 2.49
CA VAL A 12 7.50 11.63 1.85
C VAL A 12 6.98 10.63 2.88
N GLY A 13 7.86 10.04 3.69
CA GLY A 13 7.46 9.08 4.72
C GLY A 13 6.51 9.68 5.76
N ILE A 14 6.76 10.93 6.15
CA ILE A 14 5.88 11.66 7.08
C ILE A 14 4.49 11.85 6.45
N LYS A 15 4.42 12.25 5.18
CA LYS A 15 3.16 12.44 4.46
C LYS A 15 2.37 11.14 4.34
N VAL A 16 3.03 10.02 4.01
CA VAL A 16 2.40 8.69 4.01
C VAL A 16 1.79 8.38 5.38
N ALA A 17 2.56 8.52 6.45
CA ALA A 17 2.10 8.21 7.81
C ALA A 17 0.87 9.06 8.22
N VAL A 18 0.83 10.32 7.86
CA VAL A 18 -0.34 11.19 8.09
C VAL A 18 -1.54 10.71 7.30
N LYS A 19 -1.37 10.49 5.99
CA LYS A 19 -2.43 10.02 5.09
C LYS A 19 -3.04 8.70 5.60
N ASP A 20 -2.22 7.70 5.88
CA ASP A 20 -2.68 6.37 6.31
C ASP A 20 -3.45 6.42 7.63
N ARG A 21 -3.02 7.26 8.58
CA ARG A 21 -3.77 7.46 9.84
C ARG A 21 -5.09 8.18 9.64
N LEU A 22 -5.15 9.16 8.74
CA LEU A 22 -6.40 9.83 8.38
C LEU A 22 -7.37 8.87 7.66
N HIS A 23 -6.86 7.97 6.80
CA HIS A 23 -7.66 6.91 6.17
C HIS A 23 -8.15 5.92 7.23
N GLY A 24 -7.26 5.43 8.10
CA GLY A 24 -7.61 4.54 9.19
C GLY A 24 -8.67 5.12 10.12
N ALA A 25 -8.63 6.41 10.39
CA ALA A 25 -9.63 7.08 11.24
C ALA A 25 -11.06 7.05 10.66
N ARG A 26 -11.21 6.78 9.36
CA ARG A 26 -12.53 6.59 8.72
C ARG A 26 -13.08 5.17 8.86
N ASN A 27 -12.23 4.22 9.22
CA ASN A 27 -12.65 2.84 9.47
C ASN A 27 -12.96 2.65 10.95
N PRO A 28 -14.23 2.43 11.34
CA PRO A 28 -14.59 2.26 12.75
C PRO A 28 -13.96 1.01 13.41
N LEU A 29 -13.43 0.09 12.62
CA LEU A 29 -12.76 -1.13 13.07
C LEU A 29 -11.23 -1.00 13.11
N ALA A 30 -10.67 0.13 12.68
CA ALA A 30 -9.22 0.32 12.72
C ALA A 30 -8.73 0.46 14.16
N HIS A 31 -7.60 -0.19 14.46
CA HIS A 31 -6.95 -0.09 15.76
C HIS A 31 -6.55 1.36 16.08
N LEU A 32 -5.94 2.06 15.13
CA LEU A 32 -5.55 3.46 15.29
C LEU A 32 -6.56 4.39 14.60
N GLN A 33 -7.24 5.19 15.42
CA GLN A 33 -8.15 6.21 14.94
C GLN A 33 -7.70 7.57 15.44
N LYS A 34 -6.94 8.28 14.60
CA LYS A 34 -6.38 9.59 14.92
C LYS A 34 -6.69 10.59 13.80
N PRO A 35 -7.91 11.16 13.80
CA PRO A 35 -8.37 12.05 12.73
C PRO A 35 -7.71 13.44 12.73
N ASP A 36 -6.98 13.77 13.78
CA ASP A 36 -6.31 15.06 14.02
C ASP A 36 -4.78 15.00 13.86
N ILE A 37 -4.24 13.90 13.34
CA ILE A 37 -2.80 13.72 13.10
C ILE A 37 -2.25 14.81 12.18
N THR A 38 -1.07 15.34 12.50
CA THR A 38 -0.40 16.36 11.71
C THR A 38 0.99 15.93 11.27
N MET A 39 1.50 16.55 10.20
CA MET A 39 2.89 16.36 9.75
C MET A 39 3.89 16.62 10.87
N LYS A 40 3.68 17.73 11.62
CA LYS A 40 4.55 18.09 12.73
C LYS A 40 4.57 17.05 13.84
N GLU A 41 3.44 16.45 14.17
CA GLU A 41 3.37 15.41 15.18
C GLU A 41 4.16 14.17 14.77
N VAL A 42 4.10 13.78 13.50
CA VAL A 42 4.90 12.68 12.97
C VAL A 42 6.38 13.05 13.00
N GLU A 43 6.73 14.25 12.57
CA GLU A 43 8.11 14.77 12.54
C GLU A 43 8.72 14.86 13.93
N ASP A 44 7.97 15.28 14.94
CA ASP A 44 8.43 15.39 16.33
C ASP A 44 8.46 14.02 17.06
N SER A 45 7.93 12.97 16.47
CA SER A 45 7.90 11.66 17.11
C SER A 45 9.30 11.04 17.18
N PHE A 46 9.48 10.13 18.14
CA PHE A 46 10.77 9.49 18.41
C PHE A 46 11.37 8.85 17.16
N MET A 47 12.64 9.14 16.88
CA MET A 47 13.40 8.51 15.79
C MET A 47 13.73 7.05 16.15
N LEU A 48 13.18 6.09 15.41
CA LEU A 48 13.53 4.68 15.55
C LEU A 48 14.90 4.41 14.94
N TRP A 49 15.07 4.75 13.68
CA TRP A 49 16.32 4.77 12.93
C TRP A 49 16.15 5.67 11.70
N ASP A 50 17.14 6.44 11.35
CA ASP A 50 17.06 7.37 10.22
C ASP A 50 16.74 6.66 8.89
N PRO A 51 15.70 7.10 8.14
CA PRO A 51 14.81 8.24 8.37
C PRO A 51 13.49 7.91 9.10
N ILE A 52 13.31 6.70 9.63
CA ILE A 52 12.05 6.19 10.16
C ILE A 52 11.79 6.67 11.59
N ARG A 53 10.65 7.33 11.78
CA ARG A 53 10.15 7.75 13.09
C ARG A 53 9.10 6.79 13.64
N PHE A 54 8.82 6.87 14.91
CA PHE A 54 7.87 6.00 15.60
C PHE A 54 6.48 6.01 14.94
N LEU A 55 5.97 7.19 14.59
CA LEU A 55 4.67 7.30 13.93
C LEU A 55 4.67 6.93 12.44
N GLU A 56 5.81 6.63 11.87
CA GLU A 56 5.95 6.07 10.52
C GLU A 56 5.91 4.53 10.50
N SER A 57 5.81 3.90 11.65
CA SER A 57 5.67 2.44 11.77
C SER A 57 4.25 2.01 12.11
N CYS A 58 3.87 0.80 11.70
CA CYS A 58 2.61 0.20 12.08
C CYS A 58 2.62 -0.19 13.58
N PRO A 59 1.46 -0.19 14.26
CA PRO A 59 1.33 -0.77 15.58
C PRO A 59 1.37 -2.30 15.52
N SER A 60 1.72 -2.94 16.64
CA SER A 60 1.41 -4.35 16.83
C SER A 60 -0.06 -4.49 17.21
N SER A 61 -0.81 -5.25 16.43
CA SER A 61 -2.26 -5.39 16.62
C SER A 61 -2.68 -6.86 16.45
N ASP A 62 -3.63 -7.29 17.28
CA ASP A 62 -4.33 -8.55 17.09
C ASP A 62 -5.66 -8.29 16.37
N GLY A 63 -6.01 -9.18 15.45
CA GLY A 63 -7.25 -9.04 14.70
C GLY A 63 -7.66 -10.34 14.02
N ALA A 64 -8.87 -10.36 13.50
CA ALA A 64 -9.39 -11.48 12.73
C ALA A 64 -10.27 -10.98 11.59
N CYS A 65 -10.20 -11.69 10.46
CA CYS A 65 -11.08 -11.49 9.33
C CYS A 65 -11.67 -12.84 8.92
N ALA A 66 -12.97 -12.85 8.59
CA ALA A 66 -13.64 -14.03 8.05
C ALA A 66 -14.25 -13.70 6.69
N MET A 67 -13.96 -14.53 5.69
CA MET A 67 -14.47 -14.38 4.33
C MET A 67 -15.18 -15.67 3.91
N VAL A 68 -16.38 -15.52 3.31
CA VAL A 68 -17.11 -16.62 2.70
C VAL A 68 -16.84 -16.61 1.20
N ILE A 69 -16.29 -17.69 0.69
CA ILE A 69 -16.05 -17.90 -0.74
C ILE A 69 -17.07 -18.91 -1.24
N ALA A 70 -17.69 -18.63 -2.39
CA ALA A 70 -18.68 -19.50 -3.00
C ALA A 70 -18.44 -19.60 -4.52
N CYS A 71 -18.98 -20.65 -5.15
CA CYS A 71 -18.99 -20.78 -6.60
C CYS A 71 -20.01 -19.82 -7.24
N GLU A 72 -19.88 -19.63 -8.55
CA GLU A 72 -20.71 -18.70 -9.33
C GLU A 72 -22.21 -19.00 -9.21
N GLU A 73 -22.58 -20.27 -9.20
CA GLU A 73 -24.00 -20.72 -9.12
C GLU A 73 -24.69 -20.31 -7.81
N LEU A 74 -23.91 -19.93 -6.80
CA LEU A 74 -24.42 -19.41 -5.54
C LEU A 74 -24.42 -17.89 -5.44
N ALA A 75 -23.80 -17.20 -6.38
CA ALA A 75 -23.68 -15.74 -6.37
C ALA A 75 -25.06 -15.05 -6.36
N ASP A 76 -26.00 -15.53 -7.18
CA ASP A 76 -27.37 -14.99 -7.27
C ASP A 76 -28.20 -15.20 -5.98
N LYS A 77 -27.76 -16.13 -5.13
CA LYS A 77 -28.40 -16.40 -3.83
C LYS A 77 -27.82 -15.55 -2.70
N SER A 78 -26.77 -14.79 -2.98
CA SER A 78 -26.16 -13.91 -1.99
C SER A 78 -27.11 -12.77 -1.60
N PRO A 79 -27.27 -12.47 -0.31
CA PRO A 79 -28.08 -11.32 0.13
C PRO A 79 -27.42 -9.97 -0.21
N LYS A 80 -26.15 -10.00 -0.61
CA LYS A 80 -25.35 -8.80 -1.00
C LYS A 80 -24.73 -9.03 -2.36
N LYS A 81 -24.43 -7.94 -3.06
CA LYS A 81 -23.68 -7.98 -4.31
C LYS A 81 -22.34 -8.69 -4.09
N PRO A 82 -22.04 -9.77 -4.82
CA PRO A 82 -20.78 -10.49 -4.67
C PRO A 82 -19.61 -9.67 -5.21
N ALA A 83 -18.43 -9.87 -4.61
CA ALA A 83 -17.17 -9.42 -5.17
C ALA A 83 -16.50 -10.60 -5.90
N TRP A 84 -16.16 -10.42 -7.16
CA TRP A 84 -15.56 -11.45 -8.00
C TRP A 84 -14.04 -11.48 -7.85
N ILE A 85 -13.49 -12.63 -7.50
CA ILE A 85 -12.05 -12.86 -7.51
C ILE A 85 -11.60 -13.03 -8.95
N ARG A 86 -10.88 -12.06 -9.50
CA ARG A 86 -10.43 -12.04 -10.90
C ARG A 86 -9.04 -12.64 -11.08
N GLY A 87 -8.23 -12.66 -10.04
CA GLY A 87 -6.90 -13.25 -10.08
C GLY A 87 -6.35 -13.47 -8.67
N VAL A 88 -5.47 -14.46 -8.55
CA VAL A 88 -4.74 -14.77 -7.31
C VAL A 88 -3.33 -15.21 -7.66
N ALA A 89 -2.34 -14.68 -6.97
CA ALA A 89 -0.96 -15.12 -7.11
C ALA A 89 -0.23 -15.08 -5.76
N MET A 90 0.78 -15.90 -5.63
CA MET A 90 1.71 -15.91 -4.50
C MET A 90 3.12 -16.16 -5.02
N ARG A 91 4.05 -15.32 -4.63
CA ARG A 91 5.47 -15.42 -5.00
C ARG A 91 6.35 -15.22 -3.76
N SER A 92 7.51 -15.80 -3.77
CA SER A 92 8.53 -15.63 -2.72
C SER A 92 9.87 -15.28 -3.34
N GLU A 93 10.65 -14.51 -2.62
CA GLU A 93 12.06 -14.30 -2.98
C GLU A 93 12.86 -15.59 -2.81
N PRO A 94 13.82 -15.88 -3.69
CA PRO A 94 14.67 -17.06 -3.57
C PRO A 94 15.64 -16.99 -2.39
N THR A 95 15.90 -15.78 -1.89
CA THR A 95 16.78 -15.53 -0.75
C THR A 95 16.22 -14.43 0.13
N MET A 96 16.46 -14.52 1.43
CA MET A 96 16.03 -13.48 2.38
C MET A 96 17.03 -12.33 2.49
N TYR A 97 18.30 -12.54 2.18
CA TYR A 97 19.36 -11.57 2.46
C TYR A 97 20.25 -11.30 1.25
N ALA A 98 21.35 -12.03 1.12
CA ALA A 98 22.35 -11.76 0.09
C ALA A 98 21.78 -11.90 -1.33
N GLY A 99 21.96 -10.86 -2.14
CA GLY A 99 21.50 -10.84 -3.53
C GLY A 99 20.04 -10.47 -3.74
N ARG A 100 19.30 -10.18 -2.67
CA ARG A 100 17.93 -9.68 -2.77
C ARG A 100 17.93 -8.19 -3.17
N GLU A 101 17.02 -7.81 -4.07
CA GLU A 101 16.75 -6.41 -4.38
C GLU A 101 15.97 -5.76 -3.23
N GLU A 102 16.54 -4.74 -2.62
CA GLU A 102 16.02 -4.12 -1.39
C GLU A 102 14.84 -3.17 -1.65
N VAL A 103 14.83 -2.50 -2.80
CA VAL A 103 13.87 -1.45 -3.12
C VAL A 103 12.70 -1.97 -3.93
N SER A 104 12.97 -2.91 -4.83
CA SER A 104 11.96 -3.45 -5.75
C SER A 104 12.03 -4.98 -5.81
N PRO A 105 11.48 -5.69 -4.80
CA PRO A 105 11.50 -7.14 -4.73
C PRO A 105 10.96 -7.81 -6.00
N GLN A 106 11.67 -8.80 -6.53
CA GLN A 106 11.26 -9.51 -7.75
C GLN A 106 9.93 -10.24 -7.56
N ALA A 107 9.74 -10.86 -6.38
CA ALA A 107 8.50 -11.58 -6.06
C ALA A 107 7.26 -10.69 -6.14
N GLY A 108 7.35 -9.43 -5.71
CA GLY A 108 6.25 -8.47 -5.81
C GLY A 108 5.88 -8.16 -7.25
N ARG A 109 6.87 -7.89 -8.10
CA ARG A 109 6.66 -7.64 -9.53
C ARG A 109 6.07 -8.84 -10.26
N ASP A 110 6.60 -10.03 -10.01
CA ASP A 110 6.11 -11.26 -10.63
C ASP A 110 4.69 -11.59 -10.17
N CYS A 111 4.39 -11.37 -8.90
CA CYS A 111 3.06 -11.55 -8.33
C CYS A 111 2.04 -10.59 -8.98
N ALA A 112 2.39 -9.33 -9.11
CA ALA A 112 1.56 -8.33 -9.79
C ALA A 112 1.32 -8.71 -11.26
N ALA A 113 2.37 -9.09 -12.00
CA ALA A 113 2.24 -9.52 -13.39
C ALA A 113 1.30 -10.71 -13.56
N ASP A 114 1.42 -11.73 -12.70
CA ASP A 114 0.54 -12.90 -12.72
C ASP A 114 -0.94 -12.53 -12.49
N VAL A 115 -1.22 -11.67 -11.49
CA VAL A 115 -2.58 -11.24 -11.16
C VAL A 115 -3.15 -10.35 -12.25
N TYR A 116 -2.36 -9.44 -12.81
CA TYR A 116 -2.79 -8.56 -13.88
C TYR A 116 -3.12 -9.34 -15.15
N GLN A 117 -2.30 -10.34 -15.49
CA GLN A 117 -2.60 -11.23 -16.61
C GLN A 117 -3.92 -11.98 -16.42
N GLN A 118 -4.16 -12.55 -15.23
CA GLN A 118 -5.39 -13.28 -14.92
C GLN A 118 -6.62 -12.37 -14.95
N ALA A 119 -6.50 -11.15 -14.46
CA ALA A 119 -7.59 -10.18 -14.36
C ALA A 119 -7.84 -9.38 -15.64
N GLY A 120 -6.92 -9.43 -16.62
CA GLY A 120 -6.97 -8.63 -17.84
C GLY A 120 -6.60 -7.17 -17.62
N ILE A 121 -5.80 -6.87 -16.59
CA ILE A 121 -5.31 -5.53 -16.28
C ILE A 121 -4.09 -5.22 -17.15
N THR A 122 -4.11 -4.10 -17.83
CA THR A 122 -3.03 -3.66 -18.72
C THR A 122 -2.34 -2.37 -18.24
N ASP A 123 -3.07 -1.54 -17.55
CA ASP A 123 -2.57 -0.31 -16.92
C ASP A 123 -3.18 -0.23 -15.50
N PRO A 124 -2.44 -0.67 -14.46
CA PRO A 124 -3.01 -0.76 -13.11
C PRO A 124 -3.49 0.60 -12.59
N ARG A 125 -2.89 1.70 -13.03
CA ARG A 125 -3.32 3.04 -12.63
C ARG A 125 -4.68 3.45 -13.21
N LYS A 126 -5.06 2.90 -14.36
CA LYS A 126 -6.35 3.18 -15.01
C LYS A 126 -7.41 2.13 -14.74
N ASP A 127 -6.94 0.89 -14.56
CA ASP A 127 -7.83 -0.27 -14.51
C ASP A 127 -8.27 -0.62 -13.08
N LEU A 128 -7.61 -0.04 -12.06
CA LEU A 128 -7.90 -0.28 -10.65
C LEU A 128 -8.43 1.00 -9.98
N ASP A 129 -9.54 0.87 -9.26
CA ASP A 129 -10.19 1.97 -8.54
C ASP A 129 -9.66 2.16 -7.10
N VAL A 130 -9.07 1.11 -6.50
CA VAL A 130 -8.56 1.12 -5.14
C VAL A 130 -7.50 0.03 -4.96
N ALA A 131 -6.52 0.28 -4.09
CA ALA A 131 -5.52 -0.70 -3.69
C ALA A 131 -5.44 -0.81 -2.16
N GLU A 132 -5.64 -2.01 -1.63
CA GLU A 132 -5.45 -2.35 -0.22
C GLU A 132 -4.07 -3.00 -0.05
N VAL A 133 -3.09 -2.23 0.39
CA VAL A 133 -1.70 -2.64 0.45
C VAL A 133 -1.13 -2.52 1.85
N TYR A 134 -0.39 -3.53 2.27
CA TYR A 134 0.26 -3.53 3.57
C TYR A 134 1.50 -2.62 3.56
N VAL A 135 1.43 -1.54 4.33
CA VAL A 135 2.49 -0.54 4.49
C VAL A 135 2.99 -0.56 5.94
N PRO A 136 3.88 -1.50 6.33
CA PRO A 136 4.36 -1.62 7.71
C PRO A 136 5.21 -0.44 8.17
N PHE A 137 5.89 0.21 7.23
CA PHE A 137 6.61 1.46 7.43
C PHE A 137 6.29 2.39 6.25
N SER A 138 6.15 3.67 6.51
CA SER A 138 5.70 4.66 5.52
C SER A 138 6.43 4.60 4.17
N TRP A 139 7.74 4.35 4.18
CA TRP A 139 8.56 4.27 2.97
C TRP A 139 8.27 3.06 2.07
N TYR A 140 7.46 2.08 2.54
CA TYR A 140 7.00 1.00 1.67
C TYR A 140 5.99 1.48 0.63
N GLU A 141 5.16 2.50 0.92
CA GLU A 141 4.18 2.98 -0.07
C GLU A 141 4.82 3.36 -1.41
N PRO A 142 5.79 4.30 -1.48
CA PRO A 142 6.38 4.65 -2.77
C PRO A 142 7.10 3.47 -3.44
N MET A 143 7.67 2.55 -2.66
CA MET A 143 8.29 1.34 -3.19
C MET A 143 7.25 0.40 -3.81
N TRP A 144 6.10 0.22 -3.16
CA TRP A 144 5.02 -0.63 -3.68
C TRP A 144 4.32 0.00 -4.89
N LEU A 145 4.16 1.32 -4.94
CA LEU A 145 3.64 2.01 -6.12
C LEU A 145 4.45 1.70 -7.38
N GLU A 146 5.77 1.63 -7.25
CA GLU A 146 6.67 1.23 -8.33
C GLU A 146 6.64 -0.28 -8.59
N ASN A 147 6.71 -1.09 -7.52
CA ASN A 147 6.77 -2.54 -7.59
C ASN A 147 5.50 -3.15 -8.22
N LEU A 148 4.34 -2.56 -7.94
CA LEU A 148 3.04 -2.97 -8.48
C LEU A 148 2.67 -2.26 -9.80
N GLY A 149 3.55 -1.44 -10.34
CA GLY A 149 3.38 -0.85 -11.68
C GLY A 149 2.50 0.40 -11.76
N PHE A 150 2.17 1.04 -10.63
CA PHE A 150 1.44 2.31 -10.61
C PHE A 150 2.32 3.50 -11.00
N ALA A 151 3.62 3.40 -10.78
CA ALA A 151 4.61 4.41 -11.13
C ALA A 151 5.87 3.79 -11.76
N PRO A 152 6.59 4.54 -12.60
CA PRO A 152 7.93 4.16 -13.04
C PRO A 152 8.92 4.08 -11.86
N ALA A 153 9.98 3.30 -12.03
CA ALA A 153 11.03 3.17 -11.02
C ALA A 153 11.64 4.54 -10.65
N GLY A 154 11.71 4.82 -9.35
CA GLY A 154 12.21 6.08 -8.78
C GLY A 154 11.19 7.22 -8.76
N GLU A 155 9.93 6.98 -9.14
CA GLU A 155 8.90 8.04 -9.22
C GLU A 155 7.68 7.81 -8.32
N GLY A 156 7.58 6.68 -7.63
CA GLY A 156 6.44 6.36 -6.76
C GLY A 156 6.16 7.44 -5.72
N TRP A 157 7.19 8.02 -5.14
CA TRP A 157 7.05 9.10 -4.17
C TRP A 157 6.33 10.35 -4.71
N LYS A 158 6.38 10.60 -6.02
CA LYS A 158 5.69 11.74 -6.64
C LYS A 158 4.17 11.57 -6.52
N LEU A 159 3.64 10.36 -6.74
CA LEU A 159 2.22 10.06 -6.58
C LEU A 159 1.74 10.35 -5.15
N THR A 160 2.53 9.96 -4.15
CA THR A 160 2.26 10.29 -2.75
C THR A 160 2.24 11.82 -2.53
N MET A 161 3.23 12.53 -3.04
CA MET A 161 3.35 13.98 -2.85
C MET A 161 2.26 14.76 -3.58
N GLU A 162 1.81 14.29 -4.73
CA GLU A 162 0.70 14.85 -5.51
C GLU A 162 -0.68 14.54 -4.93
N GLY A 163 -0.77 13.61 -3.96
CA GLY A 163 -2.02 13.19 -3.35
C GLY A 163 -2.80 12.15 -4.17
N ALA A 164 -2.18 11.55 -5.19
CA ALA A 164 -2.80 10.52 -6.03
C ALA A 164 -3.27 9.30 -5.23
N THR A 165 -2.61 9.00 -4.11
CA THR A 165 -2.93 7.90 -3.21
C THR A 165 -3.89 8.27 -2.07
N SER A 166 -4.41 9.51 -2.05
CA SER A 166 -5.24 10.01 -0.97
C SER A 166 -6.73 9.77 -1.23
N LEU A 167 -7.37 8.97 -0.40
CA LEU A 167 -8.83 8.83 -0.37
C LEU A 167 -9.54 10.14 0.01
N ILE A 168 -8.88 10.99 0.79
CA ILE A 168 -9.46 12.22 1.34
C ILE A 168 -9.40 13.35 0.32
N ASP A 169 -8.30 13.44 -0.41
CA ASP A 169 -8.05 14.51 -1.38
C ASP A 169 -8.54 14.16 -2.80
N GLY A 170 -9.23 13.03 -2.95
CA GLY A 170 -9.79 12.61 -4.23
C GLY A 170 -8.73 12.10 -5.20
N GLY A 171 -7.72 11.42 -4.69
CA GLY A 171 -6.70 10.78 -5.51
C GLY A 171 -7.29 9.73 -6.46
N ASP A 172 -6.64 9.55 -7.59
CA ASP A 172 -7.07 8.62 -8.65
C ASP A 172 -6.78 7.14 -8.33
N ILE A 173 -5.95 6.89 -7.32
CA ILE A 173 -5.62 5.55 -6.82
C ILE A 173 -5.67 5.58 -5.29
N PRO A 174 -6.83 5.59 -4.64
CA PRO A 174 -6.92 5.51 -3.19
C PRO A 174 -6.20 4.27 -2.66
N TRP A 175 -5.32 4.49 -1.67
CA TRP A 175 -4.37 3.51 -1.20
C TRP A 175 -4.53 3.22 0.30
#